data_3a4ff5528209fea5e95e9a463e901fff
#
_entry.id   3a4ff5528209fea5e95e9a463e901fff
#
_cell.length_a   1.000
_cell.length_b   1.000
_cell.length_c   1.000
_cell.angle_alpha   90.00
_cell.angle_beta   90.00
_cell.angle_gamma   90.00
#
_symmetry.space_group_name_H-M   'P 1'
#
loop_
_entity.id
_entity.type
_entity.pdbx_description
1 polymer ?
#
loop_
_entity_poly.entity_id
_entity_poly.type
_entity_poly.pdbx_seq_one_letter_code
_entity_poly.pdbx_strand_id
1 'polypeptide(L)'
;MTIKKQYFVALVLLLAIPAVLLFGGALFSFINPEIAARTSNYVRNWHLLNMLKMMVMWGTAAVVFVLWLLVCFQVLRAKNRSAAWLVLAALGPFGLAILAMLSDGATTETDRYSRFVGNMRWFVRAAYELCTFVIFWELAYQVMPLKSNITIRVEAARTGVSVAQVTDIHNASGGMWAFSEGLEVMFFVALVYLLRPVVFNVVGRILPSRVPVSSEP
;
A
#
# COMPACT_ATOMS: atom_id res chain seq x y z
N MET A 1 6.78 -20.65 -17.10
CA MET A 1 5.57 -19.87 -16.73
C MET A 1 6.03 -18.55 -16.11
N THR A 2 5.93 -17.46 -16.82
CA THR A 2 6.39 -16.14 -16.40
C THR A 2 5.27 -15.42 -15.68
N ILE A 3 5.56 -14.88 -14.50
CA ILE A 3 4.71 -13.90 -13.84
C ILE A 3 4.56 -12.73 -14.81
N LYS A 4 3.35 -12.23 -15.03
CA LYS A 4 3.16 -11.06 -15.90
C LYS A 4 4.06 -9.93 -15.38
N LYS A 5 4.99 -9.48 -16.21
CA LYS A 5 5.98 -8.44 -15.87
C LYS A 5 5.34 -7.20 -15.22
N GLN A 6 4.11 -6.91 -15.63
CA GLN A 6 3.33 -5.76 -15.14
C GLN A 6 2.97 -5.89 -13.64
N TYR A 7 2.67 -7.10 -13.13
CA TYR A 7 2.42 -7.29 -11.70
C TYR A 7 3.67 -7.05 -10.86
N PHE A 8 4.81 -7.51 -11.35
CA PHE A 8 6.08 -7.25 -10.67
C PHE A 8 6.40 -5.75 -10.64
N VAL A 9 6.20 -5.05 -11.75
CA VAL A 9 6.36 -3.59 -11.81
C VAL A 9 5.40 -2.89 -10.88
N ALA A 10 4.12 -3.29 -10.85
CA ALA A 10 3.13 -2.72 -9.92
C ALA A 10 3.55 -2.90 -8.46
N LEU A 11 4.07 -4.07 -8.11
CA LEU A 11 4.55 -4.36 -6.75
C LEU A 11 5.75 -3.47 -6.37
N VAL A 12 6.73 -3.34 -7.27
CA VAL A 12 7.90 -2.48 -7.04
C VAL A 12 7.48 -1.02 -6.87
N LEU A 13 6.57 -0.52 -7.71
CA LEU A 13 6.03 0.84 -7.59
C LEU A 13 5.27 1.03 -6.28
N LEU A 14 4.48 0.05 -5.85
CA LEU A 14 3.75 0.11 -4.59
C LEU A 14 4.72 0.18 -3.40
N LEU A 15 5.79 -0.62 -3.41
CA LEU A 15 6.82 -0.59 -2.37
C LEU A 15 7.67 0.69 -2.39
N ALA A 16 7.74 1.39 -3.52
CA ALA A 16 8.39 2.70 -3.60
C ALA A 16 7.62 3.81 -2.85
N ILE A 17 6.29 3.69 -2.69
CA ILE A 17 5.47 4.70 -2.01
C ILE A 17 5.93 4.94 -0.55
N PRO A 18 6.06 3.90 0.32
CA PRO A 18 6.59 4.08 1.66
C PRO A 18 7.99 4.72 1.68
N ALA A 19 8.87 4.34 0.76
CA ALA A 19 10.21 4.92 0.67
C ALA A 19 10.16 6.44 0.35
N VAL A 20 9.28 6.85 -0.57
CA VAL A 20 9.07 8.27 -0.89
C VAL A 20 8.48 9.02 0.29
N LEU A 21 7.53 8.43 1.02
CA LEU A 21 6.94 9.03 2.23
C LEU A 21 7.98 9.19 3.34
N LEU A 22 8.82 8.19 3.57
CA LEU A 22 9.90 8.27 4.55
C LEU A 22 10.92 9.35 4.18
N PHE A 23 11.33 9.41 2.91
CA PHE A 23 12.25 10.43 2.42
C PHE A 23 11.66 11.84 2.52
N GLY A 24 10.41 12.03 2.08
CA GLY A 24 9.69 13.31 2.20
C GLY A 24 9.51 13.74 3.66
N GLY A 25 9.19 12.80 4.56
CA GLY A 25 9.10 13.04 5.99
C GLY A 25 10.45 13.42 6.61
N ALA A 26 11.54 12.77 6.20
CA ALA A 26 12.89 13.11 6.62
C ALA A 26 13.26 14.55 6.16
N LEU A 27 13.04 14.86 4.88
CA LEU A 27 13.26 16.22 4.36
C LEU A 27 12.45 17.28 5.12
N PHE A 28 11.16 16.98 5.37
CA PHE A 28 10.28 17.87 6.12
C PHE A 28 10.80 18.11 7.55
N SER A 29 11.35 17.08 8.20
CA SER A 29 11.92 17.18 9.54
C SER A 29 13.25 17.94 9.56
N PHE A 30 14.03 17.89 8.48
CA PHE A 30 15.26 18.66 8.36
C PHE A 30 15.02 20.17 8.26
N ILE A 31 13.86 20.59 7.76
CA ILE A 31 13.47 22.01 7.66
C ILE A 31 12.97 22.45 9.04
N ASN A 32 13.89 22.58 10.00
CA ASN A 32 13.51 22.87 11.38
C ASN A 32 13.36 24.38 11.62
N PRO A 33 12.22 24.86 12.16
CA PRO A 33 12.02 26.26 12.53
C PRO A 33 13.00 26.76 13.60
N GLU A 34 13.62 25.88 14.39
CA GLU A 34 14.63 26.29 15.40
C GLU A 34 15.87 26.94 14.77
N ILE A 35 16.22 26.56 13.53
CA ILE A 35 17.33 27.19 12.80
C ILE A 35 16.99 28.66 12.48
N ALA A 36 15.73 28.93 12.14
CA ALA A 36 15.25 30.30 11.87
C ALA A 36 15.22 31.15 13.12
N ALA A 37 14.91 30.56 14.29
CA ALA A 37 14.83 31.30 15.56
C ALA A 37 16.19 31.86 16.05
N ARG A 38 17.30 31.29 15.57
CA ARG A 38 18.66 31.70 15.93
C ARG A 38 19.21 32.83 15.06
N THR A 39 18.46 33.28 14.06
CA THR A 39 18.91 34.34 13.13
C THR A 39 18.18 35.65 13.36
N SER A 40 18.89 36.77 13.16
CA SER A 40 18.35 38.15 13.35
C SER A 40 17.16 38.48 12.44
N ASN A 41 16.90 37.69 11.39
CA ASN A 41 15.80 37.86 10.44
C ASN A 41 14.70 36.81 10.62
N TYR A 42 14.32 36.54 11.86
CA TYR A 42 13.38 35.45 12.23
C TYR A 42 12.10 35.43 11.38
N VAL A 43 11.41 36.58 11.24
CA VAL A 43 10.12 36.61 10.51
C VAL A 43 10.28 36.27 9.02
N ARG A 44 11.32 36.80 8.37
CA ARG A 44 11.58 36.54 6.95
C ARG A 44 11.98 35.08 6.71
N ASN A 45 12.83 34.57 7.58
CA ASN A 45 13.27 33.17 7.50
C ASN A 45 12.14 32.21 7.82
N TRP A 46 11.22 32.56 8.73
CA TRP A 46 10.04 31.78 9.02
C TRP A 46 9.15 31.58 7.80
N HIS A 47 8.85 32.66 7.05
CA HIS A 47 8.06 32.57 5.83
C HIS A 47 8.70 31.66 4.78
N LEU A 48 10.00 31.82 4.53
CA LEU A 48 10.75 31.03 3.58
C LEU A 48 10.74 29.53 3.98
N LEU A 49 10.99 29.23 5.25
CA LEU A 49 10.99 27.85 5.76
C LEU A 49 9.60 27.22 5.66
N ASN A 50 8.55 27.98 5.97
CA ASN A 50 7.19 27.49 5.85
C ASN A 50 6.81 27.23 4.39
N MET A 51 7.18 28.10 3.46
CA MET A 51 7.00 27.88 2.03
C MET A 51 7.75 26.61 1.57
N LEU A 52 9.00 26.42 2.01
CA LEU A 52 9.80 25.24 1.68
C LEU A 52 9.17 23.95 2.23
N LYS A 53 8.66 23.97 3.48
CA LYS A 53 7.90 22.85 4.05
C LYS A 53 6.67 22.50 3.21
N MET A 54 5.91 23.52 2.80
CA MET A 54 4.74 23.32 1.96
C MET A 54 5.12 22.72 0.60
N MET A 55 6.22 23.20 -0.02
CA MET A 55 6.74 22.64 -1.28
C MET A 55 7.13 21.18 -1.13
N VAL A 56 7.85 20.81 -0.05
CA VAL A 56 8.23 19.41 0.22
C VAL A 56 6.99 18.55 0.42
N MET A 57 6.02 19.01 1.20
CA MET A 57 4.78 18.31 1.45
C MET A 57 3.98 18.04 0.16
N TRP A 58 3.71 19.09 -0.62
CA TRP A 58 2.96 18.97 -1.87
C TRP A 58 3.74 18.22 -2.94
N GLY A 59 5.07 18.39 -3.01
CA GLY A 59 5.93 17.63 -3.92
C GLY A 59 5.89 16.13 -3.60
N THR A 60 6.03 15.78 -2.33
CA THR A 60 5.91 14.38 -1.88
C THR A 60 4.53 13.80 -2.19
N ALA A 61 3.46 14.54 -1.89
CA ALA A 61 2.10 14.12 -2.20
C ALA A 61 1.88 13.90 -3.70
N ALA A 62 2.39 14.80 -4.54
CA ALA A 62 2.30 14.66 -6.00
C ALA A 62 3.05 13.42 -6.51
N VAL A 63 4.27 13.17 -6.03
CA VAL A 63 5.03 11.97 -6.40
C VAL A 63 4.30 10.70 -5.97
N VAL A 64 3.79 10.64 -4.74
CA VAL A 64 3.00 9.50 -4.24
C VAL A 64 1.75 9.29 -5.08
N PHE A 65 1.05 10.35 -5.44
CA PHE A 65 -0.14 10.28 -6.29
C PHE A 65 0.18 9.72 -7.68
N VAL A 66 1.27 10.18 -8.31
CA VAL A 66 1.72 9.65 -9.62
C VAL A 66 2.10 8.18 -9.51
N LEU A 67 2.86 7.79 -8.49
CA LEU A 67 3.22 6.38 -8.24
C LEU A 67 1.96 5.53 -8.06
N TRP A 68 0.98 6.04 -7.32
CA TRP A 68 -0.29 5.37 -7.10
C TRP A 68 -1.07 5.13 -8.41
N LEU A 69 -1.18 6.15 -9.25
CA LEU A 69 -1.80 6.02 -10.58
C LEU A 69 -1.06 5.00 -11.46
N LEU A 70 0.27 5.01 -11.42
CA LEU A 70 1.09 4.04 -12.15
C LEU A 70 0.87 2.60 -11.66
N VAL A 71 0.76 2.39 -10.35
CA VAL A 71 0.40 1.07 -9.78
C VAL A 71 -0.94 0.59 -10.33
N CYS A 72 -1.98 1.42 -10.22
CA CYS A 72 -3.32 1.09 -10.73
C CYS A 72 -3.32 0.81 -12.24
N PHE A 73 -2.59 1.62 -13.01
CA PHE A 73 -2.45 1.44 -14.45
C PHE A 73 -1.74 0.13 -14.81
N GLN A 74 -0.67 -0.24 -14.10
CA GLN A 74 0.03 -1.51 -14.33
C GLN A 74 -0.85 -2.72 -13.98
N VAL A 75 -1.67 -2.64 -12.93
CA VAL A 75 -2.65 -3.68 -12.60
C VAL A 75 -3.69 -3.84 -13.70
N LEU A 76 -4.23 -2.74 -14.22
CA LEU A 76 -5.19 -2.76 -15.34
C LEU A 76 -4.56 -3.36 -16.59
N ARG A 77 -3.32 -2.96 -16.91
CA ARG A 77 -2.58 -3.50 -18.05
C ARG A 77 -2.30 -4.99 -17.91
N ALA A 78 -1.96 -5.44 -16.69
CA ALA A 78 -1.78 -6.86 -16.41
C ALA A 78 -3.06 -7.68 -16.63
N LYS A 79 -4.22 -7.05 -16.39
CA LYS A 79 -5.54 -7.67 -16.54
C LYS A 79 -6.17 -7.47 -17.93
N ASN A 80 -5.47 -6.80 -18.85
CA ASN A 80 -6.00 -6.40 -20.17
C ASN A 80 -7.37 -5.70 -20.09
N ARG A 81 -7.49 -4.78 -19.12
CA ARG A 81 -8.68 -3.97 -18.94
C ARG A 81 -8.48 -2.56 -19.46
N SER A 82 -9.59 -1.93 -19.86
CA SER A 82 -9.61 -0.54 -20.33
C SER A 82 -9.07 0.41 -19.25
N ALA A 83 -8.35 1.45 -19.67
CA ALA A 83 -7.89 2.53 -18.81
C ALA A 83 -9.05 3.31 -18.14
N ALA A 84 -10.29 3.19 -18.65
CA ALA A 84 -11.47 3.80 -18.03
C ALA A 84 -11.65 3.35 -16.56
N TRP A 85 -11.23 2.14 -16.22
CA TRP A 85 -11.25 1.63 -14.85
C TRP A 85 -10.28 2.36 -13.90
N LEU A 86 -9.40 3.20 -14.43
CA LEU A 86 -8.48 4.01 -13.62
C LEU A 86 -9.23 5.00 -12.70
N VAL A 87 -10.47 5.31 -13.01
CA VAL A 87 -11.34 6.13 -12.13
C VAL A 87 -11.42 5.54 -10.72
N LEU A 88 -11.33 4.21 -10.57
CA LEU A 88 -11.31 3.56 -9.28
C LEU A 88 -10.04 3.87 -8.46
N ALA A 89 -8.97 4.34 -9.09
CA ALA A 89 -7.77 4.80 -8.37
C ALA A 89 -8.09 5.97 -7.42
N ALA A 90 -9.14 6.76 -7.72
CA ALA A 90 -9.60 7.84 -6.84
C ALA A 90 -10.12 7.34 -5.49
N LEU A 91 -10.54 6.06 -5.40
CA LEU A 91 -10.93 5.41 -4.14
C LEU A 91 -9.72 4.94 -3.31
N GLY A 92 -8.51 5.34 -3.68
CA GLY A 92 -7.29 4.96 -2.97
C GLY A 92 -7.11 3.43 -2.91
N PRO A 93 -6.63 2.89 -1.77
CA PRO A 93 -6.38 1.47 -1.60
C PRO A 93 -7.60 0.57 -1.83
N PHE A 94 -8.82 1.04 -1.55
CA PHE A 94 -10.05 0.32 -1.90
C PHE A 94 -10.17 0.14 -3.43
N GLY A 95 -9.90 1.20 -4.19
CA GLY A 95 -9.92 1.15 -5.64
C GLY A 95 -8.91 0.14 -6.18
N LEU A 96 -7.69 0.10 -5.63
CA LEU A 96 -6.69 -0.89 -6.01
C LEU A 96 -7.15 -2.33 -5.67
N ALA A 97 -7.76 -2.55 -4.50
CA ALA A 97 -8.32 -3.85 -4.14
C ALA A 97 -9.39 -4.29 -5.13
N ILE A 98 -10.31 -3.39 -5.50
CA ILE A 98 -11.34 -3.67 -6.52
C ILE A 98 -10.69 -3.99 -7.88
N LEU A 99 -9.70 -3.20 -8.31
CA LEU A 99 -8.97 -3.46 -9.55
C LEU A 99 -8.25 -4.82 -9.52
N ALA A 100 -7.68 -5.18 -8.37
CA ALA A 100 -7.04 -6.48 -8.18
C ALA A 100 -8.04 -7.66 -8.23
N MET A 101 -9.29 -7.45 -7.79
CA MET A 101 -10.37 -8.44 -7.85
C MET A 101 -10.99 -8.61 -9.25
N LEU A 102 -10.86 -7.61 -10.14
CA LEU A 102 -11.42 -7.72 -11.48
C LEU A 102 -10.91 -8.99 -12.18
N SER A 103 -11.80 -9.65 -12.91
CA SER A 103 -11.42 -10.78 -13.77
C SER A 103 -10.47 -10.31 -14.87
N ASP A 104 -9.53 -11.16 -15.26
CA ASP A 104 -8.68 -10.89 -16.41
C ASP A 104 -9.55 -10.74 -17.68
N GLY A 105 -9.24 -9.76 -18.51
CA GLY A 105 -9.81 -9.65 -19.87
C GLY A 105 -9.37 -10.88 -20.69
N ALA A 106 -10.05 -11.13 -21.80
CA ALA A 106 -9.76 -12.26 -22.69
C ALA A 106 -8.25 -12.32 -23.03
N THR A 107 -7.53 -13.26 -22.44
CA THR A 107 -6.10 -13.50 -22.70
C THR A 107 -5.88 -14.96 -23.03
N THR A 108 -5.09 -15.17 -24.05
CA THR A 108 -4.67 -16.50 -24.52
C THR A 108 -3.67 -17.17 -23.57
N GLU A 109 -2.97 -16.41 -22.74
CA GLU A 109 -2.02 -16.93 -21.72
C GLU A 109 -2.57 -16.72 -20.32
N THR A 110 -3.25 -17.71 -19.79
CA THR A 110 -3.66 -17.72 -18.39
C THR A 110 -2.55 -18.33 -17.53
N ASP A 111 -2.06 -17.58 -16.54
CA ASP A 111 -1.18 -18.12 -15.51
C ASP A 111 -1.96 -19.10 -14.61
N ARG A 112 -1.25 -19.87 -13.76
CA ARG A 112 -1.89 -20.86 -12.88
C ARG A 112 -2.94 -20.25 -11.96
N TYR A 113 -2.67 -19.05 -11.46
CA TYR A 113 -3.57 -18.34 -10.56
C TYR A 113 -4.86 -17.92 -11.29
N SER A 114 -4.72 -17.29 -12.46
CA SER A 114 -5.88 -16.89 -13.26
C SER A 114 -6.75 -18.07 -13.68
N ARG A 115 -6.15 -19.24 -14.01
CA ARG A 115 -6.88 -20.49 -14.28
C ARG A 115 -7.60 -21.00 -13.05
N PHE A 116 -6.92 -21.03 -11.89
CA PHE A 116 -7.52 -21.46 -10.63
C PHE A 116 -8.76 -20.63 -10.29
N VAL A 117 -8.64 -19.29 -10.33
CA VAL A 117 -9.75 -18.39 -10.03
C VAL A 117 -10.81 -18.39 -11.13
N GLY A 118 -10.41 -18.52 -12.40
CA GLY A 118 -11.31 -18.56 -13.55
C GLY A 118 -12.22 -19.80 -13.58
N ASN A 119 -11.74 -20.92 -13.04
CA ASN A 119 -12.53 -22.15 -12.93
C ASN A 119 -13.52 -22.16 -11.76
N MET A 120 -13.44 -21.16 -10.87
CA MET A 120 -14.40 -21.05 -9.77
C MET A 120 -15.75 -20.51 -10.29
N ARG A 121 -16.85 -21.12 -9.80
CA ARG A 121 -18.19 -20.53 -9.98
C ARG A 121 -18.19 -19.14 -9.35
N TRP A 122 -18.94 -18.20 -9.93
CA TRP A 122 -18.92 -16.80 -9.54
C TRP A 122 -19.12 -16.56 -8.03
N PHE A 123 -20.06 -17.30 -7.40
CA PHE A 123 -20.35 -17.19 -5.96
C PHE A 123 -19.21 -17.74 -5.08
N VAL A 124 -18.56 -18.84 -5.49
CA VAL A 124 -17.37 -19.38 -4.80
C VAL A 124 -16.22 -18.40 -4.90
N ARG A 125 -16.05 -17.78 -6.07
CA ARG A 125 -15.06 -16.73 -6.27
C ARG A 125 -15.33 -15.52 -5.40
N ALA A 126 -16.58 -15.04 -5.35
CA ALA A 126 -16.97 -13.91 -4.51
C ALA A 126 -16.71 -14.21 -3.03
N ALA A 127 -17.10 -15.41 -2.55
CA ALA A 127 -16.83 -15.85 -1.18
C ALA A 127 -15.32 -15.94 -0.91
N TYR A 128 -14.54 -16.51 -1.81
CA TYR A 128 -13.08 -16.57 -1.69
C TYR A 128 -12.43 -15.19 -1.58
N GLU A 129 -12.85 -14.23 -2.42
CA GLU A 129 -12.33 -12.87 -2.38
C GLU A 129 -12.73 -12.14 -1.08
N LEU A 130 -13.99 -12.31 -0.66
CA LEU A 130 -14.48 -11.72 0.58
C LEU A 130 -13.75 -12.29 1.81
N CYS A 131 -13.62 -13.61 1.90
CA CYS A 131 -12.88 -14.25 2.99
C CYS A 131 -11.41 -13.82 2.99
N THR A 132 -10.78 -13.72 1.82
CA THR A 132 -9.41 -13.23 1.70
C THR A 132 -9.30 -11.81 2.22
N PHE A 133 -10.21 -10.93 1.82
CA PHE A 133 -10.25 -9.54 2.28
C PHE A 133 -10.39 -9.46 3.81
N VAL A 134 -11.37 -10.17 4.38
CA VAL A 134 -11.64 -10.15 5.83
C VAL A 134 -10.44 -10.67 6.62
N ILE A 135 -9.83 -11.79 6.19
CA ILE A 135 -8.64 -12.35 6.87
C ILE A 135 -7.49 -11.35 6.88
N PHE A 136 -7.20 -10.72 5.74
CA PHE A 136 -6.08 -9.77 5.68
C PHE A 136 -6.39 -8.44 6.33
N TRP A 137 -7.64 -8.00 6.32
CA TRP A 137 -8.09 -6.87 7.10
C TRP A 137 -7.86 -7.10 8.59
N GLU A 138 -8.30 -8.25 9.10
CA GLU A 138 -8.13 -8.62 10.50
C GLU A 138 -6.66 -8.73 10.88
N LEU A 139 -5.84 -9.40 10.05
CA LEU A 139 -4.39 -9.47 10.29
C LEU A 139 -3.74 -8.08 10.33
N ALA A 140 -4.09 -7.19 9.41
CA ALA A 140 -3.60 -5.82 9.40
C ALA A 140 -4.02 -5.08 10.67
N TYR A 141 -5.28 -5.23 11.07
CA TYR A 141 -5.82 -4.61 12.28
C TYR A 141 -5.11 -5.07 13.55
N GLN A 142 -4.72 -6.34 13.64
CA GLN A 142 -3.95 -6.88 14.77
C GLN A 142 -2.50 -6.37 14.81
N VAL A 143 -1.91 -6.06 13.65
CA VAL A 143 -0.53 -5.53 13.56
C VAL A 143 -0.47 -4.04 13.91
N MET A 144 -1.53 -3.26 13.67
CA MET A 144 -1.55 -1.82 13.89
C MET A 144 -1.26 -1.40 15.35
N PRO A 145 -1.86 -2.01 16.39
CA PRO A 145 -1.56 -1.67 17.78
C PRO A 145 -0.08 -1.90 18.13
N LEU A 146 0.54 -2.94 17.57
CA LEU A 146 1.95 -3.20 17.79
C LEU A 146 2.82 -2.08 17.21
N LYS A 147 2.52 -1.63 15.99
CA LYS A 147 3.20 -0.50 15.34
C LYS A 147 3.01 0.78 16.16
N SER A 148 1.79 1.09 16.57
CA SER A 148 1.46 2.28 17.36
C SER A 148 2.26 2.31 18.67
N ASN A 149 2.31 1.21 19.40
CA ASN A 149 3.08 1.09 20.63
C ASN A 149 4.58 1.30 20.40
N ILE A 150 5.14 0.78 19.31
CA ILE A 150 6.55 0.99 18.95
C ILE A 150 6.79 2.46 18.65
N THR A 151 5.93 3.08 17.84
CA THR A 151 6.05 4.50 17.44
C THR A 151 6.00 5.42 18.67
N ILE A 152 5.05 5.20 19.58
CA ILE A 152 4.90 5.99 20.82
C ILE A 152 6.17 5.86 21.69
N ARG A 153 6.71 4.65 21.83
CA ARG A 153 7.93 4.44 22.62
C ARG A 153 9.16 5.10 22.00
N VAL A 154 9.30 5.03 20.67
CA VAL A 154 10.41 5.68 19.95
C VAL A 154 10.31 7.20 20.08
N GLU A 155 9.12 7.77 19.97
CA GLU A 155 8.88 9.20 20.10
C GLU A 155 9.14 9.67 21.53
N ALA A 156 8.68 8.94 22.54
CA ALA A 156 8.97 9.20 23.95
C ALA A 156 10.47 9.21 24.22
N ALA A 157 11.20 8.22 23.71
CA ALA A 157 12.65 8.15 23.86
C ALA A 157 13.38 9.30 23.15
N ARG A 158 12.88 9.74 21.98
CA ARG A 158 13.48 10.83 21.20
C ARG A 158 13.24 12.20 21.85
N THR A 159 12.06 12.42 22.42
CA THR A 159 11.66 13.72 22.97
C THR A 159 11.98 13.88 24.46
N GLY A 160 12.33 12.80 25.16
CA GLY A 160 12.50 12.80 26.62
C GLY A 160 11.17 12.95 27.38
N VAL A 161 10.05 12.83 26.70
CA VAL A 161 8.69 12.91 27.28
C VAL A 161 8.25 11.53 27.72
N SER A 162 7.42 11.44 28.75
CA SER A 162 6.91 10.14 29.24
C SER A 162 6.00 9.46 28.18
N VAL A 163 6.02 8.14 28.13
CA VAL A 163 5.14 7.35 27.23
C VAL A 163 3.67 7.71 27.45
N ALA A 164 3.25 7.98 28.68
CA ALA A 164 1.87 8.38 29.00
C ALA A 164 1.49 9.71 28.30
N GLN A 165 2.35 10.72 28.40
CA GLN A 165 2.10 12.03 27.75
C GLN A 165 2.06 11.92 26.21
N VAL A 166 2.94 11.11 25.60
CA VAL A 166 2.89 10.87 24.14
C VAL A 166 1.59 10.15 23.78
N THR A 167 1.14 9.20 24.58
CA THR A 167 -0.13 8.49 24.38
C THR A 167 -1.33 9.45 24.47
N ASP A 168 -1.33 10.37 25.44
CA ASP A 168 -2.40 11.36 25.58
C ASP A 168 -2.47 12.31 24.39
N ILE A 169 -1.32 12.77 23.88
CA ILE A 169 -1.24 13.59 22.66
C ILE A 169 -1.79 12.81 21.45
N HIS A 170 -1.44 11.54 21.35
CA HIS A 170 -1.92 10.65 20.29
C HIS A 170 -3.44 10.47 20.34
N ASN A 171 -4.00 10.22 21.52
CA ASN A 171 -5.42 10.08 21.74
C ASN A 171 -6.19 11.38 21.50
N ALA A 172 -5.61 12.53 21.83
CA ALA A 172 -6.18 13.85 21.57
C ALA A 172 -6.26 14.17 20.07
N SER A 173 -5.38 13.62 19.24
CA SER A 173 -5.39 13.77 17.78
C SER A 173 -6.33 12.80 17.04
N GLY A 174 -7.12 12.04 17.76
CA GLY A 174 -7.91 10.86 17.45
C GLY A 174 -8.47 10.66 16.03
N GLY A 175 -9.13 11.67 15.42
CA GLY A 175 -9.76 11.50 14.11
C GLY A 175 -8.77 11.39 12.94
N MET A 176 -7.72 12.20 12.92
CA MET A 176 -6.67 12.15 11.88
C MET A 176 -5.83 10.88 11.99
N TRP A 177 -5.61 10.41 13.20
CA TRP A 177 -4.87 9.19 13.47
C TRP A 177 -5.64 7.95 12.99
N ALA A 178 -6.90 7.83 13.32
CA ALA A 178 -7.76 6.72 12.88
C ALA A 178 -7.87 6.67 11.34
N PHE A 179 -7.94 7.82 10.67
CA PHE A 179 -7.91 7.90 9.22
C PHE A 179 -6.58 7.40 8.62
N SER A 180 -5.46 7.81 9.20
CA SER A 180 -4.13 7.37 8.80
C SER A 180 -3.95 5.87 8.96
N GLU A 181 -4.36 5.30 10.10
CA GLU A 181 -4.34 3.86 10.35
C GLU A 181 -5.22 3.09 9.35
N GLY A 182 -6.42 3.59 9.08
CA GLY A 182 -7.32 3.02 8.07
C GLY A 182 -6.67 2.95 6.68
N LEU A 183 -5.98 4.01 6.24
CA LEU A 183 -5.25 4.02 4.98
C LEU A 183 -4.09 3.01 4.96
N GLU A 184 -3.37 2.86 6.07
CA GLU A 184 -2.30 1.87 6.18
C GLU A 184 -2.81 0.44 6.10
N VAL A 185 -3.93 0.13 6.80
CA VAL A 185 -4.59 -1.17 6.69
C VAL A 185 -5.00 -1.46 5.26
N MET A 186 -5.60 -0.47 4.58
CA MET A 186 -5.99 -0.63 3.17
C MET A 186 -4.80 -0.83 2.24
N PHE A 187 -3.69 -0.14 2.49
CA PHE A 187 -2.45 -0.32 1.75
C PHE A 187 -1.90 -1.74 1.94
N PHE A 188 -1.92 -2.26 3.17
CA PHE A 188 -1.49 -3.62 3.47
C PHE A 188 -2.36 -4.65 2.75
N VAL A 189 -3.69 -4.49 2.79
CA VAL A 189 -4.62 -5.37 2.06
C VAL A 189 -4.35 -5.33 0.56
N ALA A 190 -4.17 -4.14 -0.02
CA ALA A 190 -3.84 -3.98 -1.43
C ALA A 190 -2.52 -4.67 -1.80
N LEU A 191 -1.49 -4.56 -0.94
CA LEU A 191 -0.21 -5.23 -1.11
C LEU A 191 -0.38 -6.75 -1.17
N VAL A 192 -1.17 -7.32 -0.26
CA VAL A 192 -1.43 -8.77 -0.23
C VAL A 192 -2.16 -9.21 -1.50
N TYR A 193 -3.13 -8.44 -1.98
CA TYR A 193 -3.82 -8.75 -3.24
C TYR A 193 -2.86 -8.79 -4.43
N LEU A 194 -1.86 -7.92 -4.48
CA LEU A 194 -0.84 -7.93 -5.53
C LEU A 194 0.17 -9.07 -5.37
N LEU A 195 0.50 -9.44 -4.12
CA LEU A 195 1.42 -10.53 -3.83
C LEU A 195 0.80 -11.91 -4.10
N ARG A 196 -0.50 -12.05 -3.92
CA ARG A 196 -1.22 -13.32 -4.02
C ARG A 196 -0.92 -14.12 -5.30
N PRO A 197 -1.00 -13.56 -6.52
CA PRO A 197 -0.66 -14.30 -7.73
C PRO A 197 0.83 -14.65 -7.81
N VAL A 198 1.70 -13.81 -7.25
CA VAL A 198 3.15 -14.06 -7.21
C VAL A 198 3.44 -15.25 -6.31
N VAL A 199 2.93 -15.23 -5.08
CA VAL A 199 3.10 -16.31 -4.10
C VAL A 199 2.52 -17.63 -4.62
N PHE A 200 1.31 -17.60 -5.18
CA PHE A 200 0.67 -18.80 -5.74
C PHE A 200 1.50 -19.43 -6.85
N ASN A 201 2.06 -18.62 -7.75
CA ASN A 201 2.89 -19.11 -8.84
C ASN A 201 4.25 -19.64 -8.34
N VAL A 202 4.84 -19.02 -7.31
CA VAL A 202 6.10 -19.48 -6.69
C VAL A 202 5.87 -20.81 -5.97
N VAL A 203 4.87 -20.88 -5.09
CA VAL A 203 4.53 -22.10 -4.36
C VAL A 203 4.19 -23.26 -5.30
N GLY A 204 3.46 -22.98 -6.38
CA GLY A 204 3.14 -23.98 -7.39
C GLY A 204 4.34 -24.48 -8.21
N ARG A 205 5.51 -23.79 -8.13
CA ARG A 205 6.77 -24.30 -8.69
C ARG A 205 7.50 -25.22 -7.72
N ILE A 206 7.44 -24.88 -6.42
CA ILE A 206 8.13 -25.62 -5.35
C ILE A 206 7.38 -26.93 -5.03
N LEU A 207 6.05 -26.90 -5.08
CA LEU A 207 5.19 -28.07 -4.88
C LEU A 207 4.69 -28.57 -6.24
N PRO A 208 5.43 -29.42 -6.95
CA PRO A 208 4.93 -30.03 -8.17
C PRO A 208 3.68 -30.85 -7.81
N SER A 209 2.54 -30.47 -8.41
CA SER A 209 1.31 -31.24 -8.26
C SER A 209 1.60 -32.68 -8.71
N ARG A 210 1.60 -33.61 -7.77
CA ARG A 210 1.47 -35.03 -8.05
C ARG A 210 0.04 -35.29 -8.56
N VAL A 211 -0.25 -34.86 -9.78
CA VAL A 211 -1.41 -35.38 -10.50
C VAL A 211 -0.91 -36.69 -11.10
N PRO A 212 -1.41 -37.86 -10.66
CA PRO A 212 -1.13 -39.06 -11.39
C PRO A 212 -1.66 -38.84 -12.80
N VAL A 213 -0.78 -38.93 -13.78
CA VAL A 213 -1.18 -39.13 -15.16
C VAL A 213 -1.90 -40.49 -15.15
N SER A 214 -3.24 -40.46 -15.14
CA SER A 214 -4.00 -41.65 -15.45
C SER A 214 -3.60 -42.02 -16.87
N SER A 215 -2.76 -43.04 -16.97
CA SER A 215 -2.55 -43.75 -18.21
C SER A 215 -3.92 -44.32 -18.58
N GLU A 216 -4.64 -43.63 -19.44
CA GLU A 216 -5.75 -44.24 -20.17
C GLU A 216 -5.18 -45.31 -21.10
N PRO A 217 -5.79 -46.52 -21.12
CA PRO A 217 -5.41 -47.63 -21.97
C PRO A 217 -5.70 -47.37 -23.46
#